data_2da50f51e60f7d8355efb82457a25993
#
_entry.id   2da50f51e60f7d8355efb82457a25993
#
_cell.length_a   1.000
_cell.length_b   1.000
_cell.length_c   1.000
_cell.angle_alpha   90.00
_cell.angle_beta   90.00
_cell.angle_gamma   90.00
#
_symmetry.space_group_name_H-M   'P 1'
#
loop_
_entity.id
_entity.type
_entity.pdbx_description
1 polymer ?
#
loop_
_entity_poly.entity_id
_entity_poly.type
_entity_poly.pdbx_seq_one_letter_code
_entity_poly.pdbx_strand_id
1 'polypeptide(L)'
;MKLITKTLCASVLLVLTLPAQAAGDPKAGQLKNSMCAGCHGISGWRTAYPYVYSVPLLGGQHAEYIVAALKAYKDGERNHPGMKSIASSLSEQDMEDLAAYYESSYSGPAN
;
A
#
# COMPACT_ATOMS: atom_id res chain seq x y z
N MET A 1 -21.97 2.20 -66.32
CA MET A 1 -21.23 1.32 -65.38
C MET A 1 -20.74 2.15 -64.23
N LYS A 2 -21.39 2.07 -63.09
CA LYS A 2 -20.98 2.80 -61.89
C LYS A 2 -20.19 1.86 -60.97
N LEU A 3 -18.88 2.08 -60.88
CA LEU A 3 -18.05 1.40 -59.88
C LEU A 3 -18.40 1.95 -58.48
N ILE A 4 -18.97 1.10 -57.68
CA ILE A 4 -19.19 1.40 -56.26
C ILE A 4 -17.95 0.96 -55.50
N THR A 5 -17.08 1.90 -55.17
CA THR A 5 -15.93 1.67 -54.33
C THR A 5 -16.43 1.52 -52.88
N LYS A 6 -16.48 0.28 -52.40
CA LYS A 6 -16.76 0.03 -50.95
C LYS A 6 -15.49 0.31 -50.17
N THR A 7 -15.47 1.48 -49.54
CA THR A 7 -14.42 1.81 -48.57
C THR A 7 -14.71 1.07 -47.26
N LEU A 8 -13.91 0.04 -47.00
CA LEU A 8 -13.96 -0.72 -45.75
C LEU A 8 -13.20 0.08 -44.68
N CYS A 9 -13.91 0.82 -43.84
CA CYS A 9 -13.33 1.42 -42.68
C CYS A 9 -13.03 0.32 -41.65
N ALA A 10 -11.80 -0.13 -41.62
CA ALA A 10 -11.29 -0.97 -40.53
C ALA A 10 -11.02 -0.10 -39.32
N SER A 11 -12.00 -0.06 -38.39
CA SER A 11 -11.82 0.57 -37.11
C SER A 11 -10.94 -0.35 -36.24
N VAL A 12 -9.65 -0.03 -36.15
CA VAL A 12 -8.74 -0.65 -35.19
C VAL A 12 -9.10 -0.17 -33.80
N LEU A 13 -9.84 -0.99 -33.03
CA LEU A 13 -10.01 -0.78 -31.58
C LEU A 13 -8.65 -1.05 -30.91
N LEU A 14 -7.94 0.02 -30.62
CA LEU A 14 -6.76 -0.04 -29.75
C LEU A 14 -7.25 -0.27 -28.31
N VAL A 15 -7.31 -1.52 -27.88
CA VAL A 15 -7.58 -1.88 -26.49
C VAL A 15 -6.36 -1.49 -25.69
N LEU A 16 -6.43 -0.33 -25.01
CA LEU A 16 -5.47 0.07 -23.99
C LEU A 16 -5.63 -0.88 -22.80
N THR A 17 -4.83 -1.94 -22.76
CA THR A 17 -4.69 -2.77 -21.55
C THR A 17 -3.89 -1.95 -20.53
N LEU A 18 -4.60 -1.24 -19.67
CA LEU A 18 -3.99 -0.69 -18.46
C LEU A 18 -3.50 -1.88 -17.62
N PRO A 19 -2.25 -1.85 -17.14
CA PRO A 19 -1.82 -2.85 -16.19
C PRO A 19 -2.74 -2.74 -14.97
N ALA A 20 -3.55 -3.76 -14.73
CA ALA A 20 -4.28 -3.88 -13.47
C ALA A 20 -3.21 -4.03 -12.39
N GLN A 21 -2.99 -2.97 -11.60
CA GLN A 21 -2.21 -3.07 -10.39
C GLN A 21 -2.90 -4.11 -9.53
N ALA A 22 -2.22 -5.22 -9.27
CA ALA A 22 -2.79 -6.25 -8.42
C ALA A 22 -3.04 -5.64 -7.05
N ALA A 23 -4.28 -5.63 -6.61
CA ALA A 23 -4.60 -5.24 -5.24
C ALA A 23 -3.81 -6.12 -4.27
N GLY A 24 -3.34 -5.55 -3.15
CA GLY A 24 -2.58 -6.30 -2.16
C GLY A 24 -3.42 -7.45 -1.57
N ASP A 25 -2.74 -8.52 -1.20
CA ASP A 25 -3.35 -9.68 -0.54
C ASP A 25 -3.28 -9.51 0.99
N PRO A 26 -4.43 -9.34 1.68
CA PRO A 26 -4.46 -9.15 3.13
C PRO A 26 -3.91 -10.36 3.90
N LYS A 27 -4.02 -11.58 3.35
CA LYS A 27 -3.47 -12.77 3.98
C LYS A 27 -1.94 -12.81 3.89
N ALA A 28 -1.39 -12.42 2.75
CA ALA A 28 0.05 -12.24 2.60
C ALA A 28 0.56 -11.11 3.52
N GLY A 29 -0.18 -10.01 3.63
CA GLY A 29 0.12 -8.92 4.56
C GLY A 29 0.13 -9.36 6.02
N GLN A 30 -0.82 -10.20 6.42
CA GLN A 30 -0.85 -10.78 7.76
C GLN A 30 0.42 -11.57 8.08
N LEU A 31 0.93 -12.34 7.14
CA LEU A 31 2.17 -13.12 7.33
C LEU A 31 3.42 -12.24 7.41
N LYS A 32 3.40 -11.08 6.79
CA LYS A 32 4.51 -10.10 6.77
C LYS A 32 4.46 -9.10 7.92
N ASN A 33 3.40 -9.11 8.72
CA ASN A 33 3.06 -8.08 9.70
C ASN A 33 3.95 -8.07 10.96
N SER A 34 4.77 -9.08 11.19
CA SER A 34 5.50 -9.25 12.46
C SER A 34 6.36 -8.05 12.84
N MET A 35 7.05 -7.43 11.87
CA MET A 35 7.88 -6.26 12.12
C MET A 35 7.07 -4.97 12.38
N CYS A 36 5.82 -4.95 11.99
CA CYS A 36 4.91 -3.82 12.18
C CYS A 36 4.20 -3.90 13.54
N ALA A 37 3.66 -5.08 13.85
CA ALA A 37 2.85 -5.32 15.03
C ALA A 37 3.61 -5.09 16.34
N GLY A 38 4.93 -5.27 16.36
CA GLY A 38 5.75 -5.03 17.54
C GLY A 38 5.68 -3.60 18.08
N CYS A 39 5.37 -2.64 17.20
CA CYS A 39 5.14 -1.24 17.58
C CYS A 39 3.69 -0.82 17.33
N HIS A 40 3.18 -1.06 16.13
CA HIS A 40 1.84 -0.62 15.70
C HIS A 40 0.68 -1.48 16.24
N GLY A 41 0.96 -2.61 16.86
CA GLY A 41 -0.04 -3.47 17.49
C GLY A 41 -0.34 -3.14 18.94
N ILE A 42 0.34 -2.18 19.53
CA ILE A 42 0.24 -1.84 20.96
C ILE A 42 -0.34 -0.45 21.14
N SER A 43 -1.50 -0.37 21.77
CA SER A 43 -2.15 0.91 22.05
C SER A 43 -1.27 1.79 22.96
N GLY A 44 -1.11 3.06 22.58
CA GLY A 44 -0.33 4.02 23.36
C GLY A 44 1.18 3.82 23.33
N TRP A 45 1.69 2.93 22.46
CA TRP A 45 3.13 2.71 22.34
C TRP A 45 3.88 3.95 21.87
N ARG A 46 5.04 4.18 22.47
CA ARG A 46 5.95 5.27 22.12
C ARG A 46 7.37 4.74 22.01
N THR A 47 8.09 5.21 21.01
CA THR A 47 9.53 4.93 20.91
C THR A 47 10.30 5.79 21.89
N ALA A 48 11.49 5.34 22.31
CA ALA A 48 12.36 6.09 23.23
C ALA A 48 13.63 6.60 22.55
N TYR A 49 14.08 5.95 21.51
CA TYR A 49 15.35 6.23 20.83
C TYR A 49 15.23 6.08 19.31
N PRO A 50 15.88 6.88 18.47
CA PRO A 50 16.63 8.09 18.82
C PRO A 50 15.78 9.29 19.26
N TYR A 51 14.47 9.23 19.01
CA TYR A 51 13.49 10.25 19.41
C TYR A 51 12.24 9.59 19.93
N VAL A 52 11.50 10.34 20.74
CA VAL A 52 10.20 9.90 21.25
C VAL A 52 9.14 10.17 20.19
N TYR A 53 8.60 9.11 19.58
CA TYR A 53 7.46 9.19 18.68
C TYR A 53 6.27 8.42 19.24
N SER A 54 5.08 8.96 19.13
CA SER A 54 3.86 8.20 19.31
C SER A 54 3.63 7.29 18.13
N VAL A 55 3.43 5.99 18.37
CA VAL A 55 3.22 5.00 17.31
C VAL A 55 1.72 4.83 17.08
N PRO A 56 1.19 5.14 15.90
CA PRO A 56 -0.24 5.00 15.62
C PRO A 56 -0.63 3.53 15.47
N LEU A 57 -1.86 3.20 15.83
CA LEU A 57 -2.52 1.97 15.41
C LEU A 57 -2.90 2.11 13.93
N LEU A 58 -2.70 1.05 13.15
CA LEU A 58 -2.89 1.09 11.69
C LEU A 58 -4.20 0.48 11.22
N GLY A 59 -4.81 -0.39 12.01
CA GLY A 59 -6.03 -1.08 11.62
C GLY A 59 -7.17 -0.13 11.24
N GLY A 60 -7.81 -0.41 10.11
CA GLY A 60 -8.87 0.41 9.56
C GLY A 60 -8.40 1.62 8.75
N GLN A 61 -7.09 1.83 8.59
CA GLN A 61 -6.57 2.90 7.74
C GLN A 61 -6.72 2.52 6.26
N HIS A 62 -6.94 3.50 5.41
CA HIS A 62 -7.05 3.28 3.97
C HIS A 62 -5.76 2.73 3.37
N ALA A 63 -5.87 1.67 2.55
CA ALA A 63 -4.72 1.00 1.96
C ALA A 63 -3.85 1.95 1.13
N GLU A 64 -4.46 2.79 0.30
CA GLU A 64 -3.74 3.77 -0.51
C GLU A 64 -2.91 4.74 0.33
N TYR A 65 -3.44 5.16 1.48
CA TYR A 65 -2.70 6.02 2.40
C TYR A 65 -1.50 5.30 3.03
N ILE A 66 -1.67 4.04 3.43
CA ILE A 66 -0.59 3.24 4.01
C ILE A 66 0.54 3.05 3.00
N VAL A 67 0.22 2.70 1.75
CA VAL A 67 1.21 2.56 0.66
C VAL A 67 1.95 3.87 0.43
N ALA A 68 1.22 4.99 0.31
CA ALA A 68 1.82 6.30 0.12
C ALA A 68 2.76 6.68 1.28
N ALA A 69 2.35 6.42 2.53
CA ALA A 69 3.16 6.70 3.71
C ALA A 69 4.43 5.83 3.74
N LEU A 70 4.35 4.54 3.43
CA LEU A 70 5.51 3.65 3.37
C LEU A 70 6.50 4.07 2.28
N LYS A 71 6.01 4.45 1.10
CA LYS A 71 6.84 5.01 0.02
C LYS A 71 7.54 6.29 0.47
N ALA A 72 6.82 7.22 1.10
CA ALA A 72 7.38 8.47 1.59
C ALA A 72 8.46 8.26 2.66
N TYR A 73 8.33 7.26 3.53
CA TYR A 73 9.39 6.89 4.46
C TYR A 73 10.60 6.28 3.74
N LYS A 74 10.36 5.38 2.78
CA LYS A 74 11.41 4.73 2.00
C LYS A 74 12.24 5.75 1.22
N ASP A 75 11.58 6.70 0.58
CA ASP A 75 12.21 7.74 -0.24
C ASP A 75 12.83 8.89 0.59
N GLY A 76 12.51 8.96 1.87
CA GLY A 76 13.00 9.98 2.77
C GLY A 76 12.19 11.28 2.78
N GLU A 77 11.05 11.33 2.10
CA GLU A 77 10.12 12.48 2.13
C GLU A 77 9.49 12.66 3.51
N ARG A 78 9.26 11.56 4.24
CA ARG A 78 8.87 11.60 5.65
C ARG A 78 10.08 11.26 6.51
N ASN A 79 10.45 12.20 7.40
CA ASN A 79 11.60 12.04 8.27
C ASN A 79 11.22 11.24 9.52
N HIS A 80 11.52 9.94 9.51
CA HIS A 80 11.40 9.05 10.67
C HIS A 80 12.38 7.90 10.52
N PRO A 81 13.54 7.93 11.19
CA PRO A 81 14.61 6.94 10.97
C PRO A 81 14.17 5.48 11.14
N GLY A 82 13.37 5.19 12.15
CA GLY A 82 12.85 3.85 12.40
C GLY A 82 11.95 3.35 11.26
N MET A 83 10.99 4.17 10.83
CA MET A 83 10.12 3.82 9.71
C MET A 83 10.86 3.77 8.39
N LYS A 84 11.84 4.63 8.17
CA LYS A 84 12.69 4.55 6.97
C LYS A 84 13.43 3.22 6.89
N SER A 85 13.98 2.76 8.01
CA SER A 85 14.65 1.47 8.08
C SER A 85 13.72 0.31 7.71
N ILE A 86 12.52 0.29 8.29
CA ILE A 86 11.52 -0.74 8.00
C ILE A 86 11.06 -0.67 6.54
N ALA A 87 10.65 0.51 6.06
CA ALA A 87 10.13 0.69 4.71
C ALA A 87 11.17 0.38 3.63
N SER A 88 12.45 0.61 3.90
CA SER A 88 13.54 0.31 2.97
C SER A 88 13.66 -1.17 2.64
N SER A 89 13.25 -2.05 3.53
CA SER A 89 13.27 -3.50 3.33
C SER A 89 12.07 -4.04 2.54
N LEU A 90 11.04 -3.21 2.32
CA LEU A 90 9.80 -3.62 1.68
C LEU A 90 9.85 -3.43 0.16
N SER A 91 9.36 -4.41 -0.58
CA SER A 91 9.01 -4.26 -1.99
C SER A 91 7.68 -3.50 -2.13
N GLU A 92 7.35 -3.08 -3.34
CA GLU A 92 6.03 -2.46 -3.58
C GLU A 92 4.89 -3.42 -3.28
N GLN A 93 5.03 -4.70 -3.66
CA GLN A 93 4.03 -5.72 -3.35
C GLN A 93 3.89 -5.94 -1.84
N ASP A 94 4.99 -5.90 -1.08
CA ASP A 94 4.91 -6.01 0.38
C ASP A 94 4.11 -4.84 0.98
N MET A 95 4.30 -3.63 0.47
CA MET A 95 3.55 -2.46 0.91
C MET A 95 2.06 -2.59 0.60
N GLU A 96 1.71 -3.09 -0.59
CA GLU A 96 0.32 -3.33 -0.99
C GLU A 96 -0.34 -4.41 -0.12
N ASP A 97 0.34 -5.51 0.13
CA ASP A 97 -0.17 -6.61 0.95
C ASP A 97 -0.40 -6.18 2.40
N LEU A 98 0.58 -5.49 3.00
CA LEU A 98 0.46 -4.93 4.34
C LEU A 98 -0.66 -3.90 4.44
N ALA A 99 -0.79 -3.05 3.43
CA ALA A 99 -1.84 -2.05 3.37
C ALA A 99 -3.23 -2.70 3.32
N ALA A 100 -3.41 -3.72 2.48
CA ALA A 100 -4.66 -4.47 2.39
C ALA A 100 -5.00 -5.18 3.71
N TYR A 101 -4.01 -5.73 4.39
CA TYR A 101 -4.20 -6.33 5.71
C TYR A 101 -4.69 -5.31 6.73
N TYR A 102 -4.03 -4.16 6.86
CA TYR A 102 -4.41 -3.15 7.84
C TYR A 102 -5.75 -2.48 7.52
N GLU A 103 -6.06 -2.25 6.26
CA GLU A 103 -7.38 -1.72 5.86
C GLU A 103 -8.52 -2.65 6.29
N SER A 104 -8.32 -3.97 6.17
CA SER A 104 -9.30 -4.97 6.59
C SER A 104 -9.32 -5.23 8.10
N SER A 105 -8.32 -4.72 8.83
CA SER A 105 -8.13 -4.96 10.26
C SER A 105 -8.62 -3.78 11.08
N TYR A 106 -9.78 -3.90 11.70
CA TYR A 106 -10.26 -2.87 12.62
C TYR A 106 -9.53 -2.98 13.96
N SER A 107 -8.85 -1.91 14.35
CA SER A 107 -8.22 -1.77 15.67
C SER A 107 -8.93 -0.73 16.53
N GLY A 108 -10.24 -0.78 16.55
CA GLY A 108 -11.05 0.03 17.46
C GLY A 108 -10.78 -0.32 18.93
N PRO A 109 -11.21 0.52 19.87
CA PRO A 109 -11.08 0.21 21.28
C PRO A 109 -11.75 -1.13 21.58
N ALA A 110 -11.07 -1.99 22.32
CA ALA A 110 -11.68 -3.20 22.84
C ALA A 110 -12.84 -2.78 23.76
N ASN A 111 -14.05 -3.18 23.38
CA ASN A 111 -15.23 -3.00 24.22
C ASN A 111 -15.15 -3.93 25.44
#